data_9fe11960249e395678dd59d0d0a9f0a0
#
_entry.id   9fe11960249e395678dd59d0d0a9f0a0
#
_cell.length_a   1.000
_cell.length_b   1.000
_cell.length_c   1.000
_cell.angle_alpha   90.00
_cell.angle_beta   90.00
_cell.angle_gamma   90.00
#
_symmetry.space_group_name_H-M   'P 1'
#
loop_
_entity.id
_entity.type
_entity.pdbx_description
1 polymer ?
#
loop_
_entity_poly.entity_id
_entity_poly.type
_entity_poly.pdbx_seq_one_letter_code
_entity_poly.pdbx_strand_id
1 'polypeptide(L)'
;MTFELQHTDSASDARTGIITTDHGQIKTPIFMPVGTCGSVKGVHFEELRQQVKAQIILGNTYHLYLRPGLDTIKKAGGLHHFNTWDRPILTDSGGFQVFSLTGIRKLREEGCEFRSHIDGSKHIFTPENVMDTERIIGADIMMAFDECPPGQSDYQYAKDSLALTQRWLDRCIKRFNETEPLYGHHQALFPIVQGCTYKDLRREAAKFVADKGAEGNAIGGLAVGEPTEVMYEMIEVVNEILPKDRPRYLMGVGTPQNILEAIERGVDMFDCVMPTRNGRNAMLFTYHGTMNMRNKKWEQDFSPIDPEGCDIDRLHTKAYLHHLFKAQELLALQIASIHNLAFYLRLVSDAREHIENGDFVVWKKKVIEDLGRRL
;
A
#
# COMPACT_ATOMS: atom_id res chain seq x y z
N MET A 1 -15.96 1.82 10.69
CA MET A 1 -14.70 2.62 10.66
C MET A 1 -15.06 4.10 10.61
N THR A 2 -14.27 5.01 11.21
CA THR A 2 -14.47 6.46 11.11
C THR A 2 -13.19 7.13 10.62
N PHE A 3 -13.35 8.29 9.95
CA PHE A 3 -12.23 9.16 9.59
C PHE A 3 -12.51 10.57 10.10
N GLU A 4 -11.55 11.12 10.83
CA GLU A 4 -11.62 12.48 11.35
C GLU A 4 -10.49 13.31 10.76
N LEU A 5 -10.86 14.27 9.89
CA LEU A 5 -9.93 15.23 9.32
C LEU A 5 -9.47 16.19 10.42
N GLN A 6 -8.17 16.26 10.70
CA GLN A 6 -7.60 17.08 11.77
C GLN A 6 -7.13 18.44 11.26
N HIS A 7 -6.35 18.45 10.18
CA HIS A 7 -5.77 19.66 9.62
C HIS A 7 -5.68 19.56 8.09
N THR A 8 -5.75 20.70 7.42
CA THR A 8 -5.47 20.85 5.98
C THR A 8 -4.44 21.97 5.81
N ASP A 9 -3.37 21.69 5.07
CA ASP A 9 -2.33 22.68 4.76
C ASP A 9 -2.92 23.87 3.98
N SER A 10 -2.46 25.08 4.29
CA SER A 10 -2.97 26.29 3.65
C SER A 10 -2.41 26.54 2.25
N ALA A 11 -1.30 25.89 1.89
CA ALA A 11 -0.56 26.08 0.64
C ALA A 11 -0.73 24.91 -0.35
N SER A 12 -1.40 23.82 0.07
CA SER A 12 -1.59 22.62 -0.72
C SER A 12 -2.85 21.85 -0.30
N ASP A 13 -3.15 20.71 -0.96
CA ASP A 13 -4.21 19.79 -0.55
C ASP A 13 -3.75 18.76 0.51
N ALA A 14 -2.50 18.88 1.01
CA ALA A 14 -1.96 18.02 2.04
C ALA A 14 -2.80 18.15 3.33
N ARG A 15 -3.05 17.01 3.98
CA ARG A 15 -3.94 16.98 5.16
C ARG A 15 -3.52 15.92 6.16
N THR A 16 -3.86 16.13 7.43
CA THR A 16 -3.74 15.12 8.47
C THR A 16 -5.09 14.69 8.97
N GLY A 17 -5.19 13.45 9.41
CA GLY A 17 -6.42 12.88 9.94
C GLY A 17 -6.17 11.62 10.77
N ILE A 18 -7.25 11.09 11.34
CA ILE A 18 -7.24 9.85 12.14
C ILE A 18 -8.31 8.92 11.58
N ILE A 19 -7.89 7.73 11.15
CA ILE A 19 -8.78 6.61 10.89
C ILE A 19 -8.89 5.79 12.17
N THR A 20 -10.10 5.48 12.61
CA THR A 20 -10.34 4.61 13.74
C THR A 20 -11.01 3.33 13.29
N THR A 21 -10.39 2.18 13.61
CA THR A 21 -10.91 0.83 13.43
C THR A 21 -11.06 0.14 14.77
N ASP A 22 -11.63 -1.05 14.81
CA ASP A 22 -11.76 -1.83 16.06
C ASP A 22 -10.41 -2.34 16.58
N HIS A 23 -9.37 -2.41 15.71
CA HIS A 23 -8.00 -2.78 16.09
C HIS A 23 -7.07 -1.59 16.35
N GLY A 24 -7.59 -0.36 16.32
CA GLY A 24 -6.82 0.82 16.71
C GLY A 24 -6.92 2.01 15.75
N GLN A 25 -6.12 3.02 16.04
CA GLN A 25 -6.08 4.27 15.28
C GLN A 25 -4.90 4.32 14.32
N ILE A 26 -5.13 4.97 13.18
CA ILE A 26 -4.15 5.20 12.14
C ILE A 26 -4.08 6.70 11.88
N LYS A 27 -2.92 7.31 12.12
CA LYS A 27 -2.67 8.73 11.81
C LYS A 27 -2.26 8.87 10.35
N THR A 28 -2.99 9.64 9.58
CA THR A 28 -2.70 9.89 8.16
C THR A 28 -1.97 11.22 7.94
N PRO A 29 -1.13 11.35 6.90
CA PRO A 29 -0.73 10.33 5.92
C PRO A 29 0.00 9.14 6.55
N ILE A 30 -0.19 7.93 5.99
CA ILE A 30 0.42 6.71 6.50
C ILE A 30 0.97 5.83 5.37
N PHE A 31 2.10 5.18 5.62
CA PHE A 31 2.62 4.10 4.77
C PHE A 31 2.34 2.75 5.43
N MET A 32 1.83 1.80 4.66
CA MET A 32 1.47 0.45 5.11
C MET A 32 2.56 -0.55 4.68
N PRO A 33 3.33 -1.13 5.60
CA PRO A 33 4.23 -2.24 5.27
C PRO A 33 3.48 -3.41 4.66
N VAL A 34 4.00 -3.95 3.53
CA VAL A 34 3.35 -5.03 2.79
C VAL A 34 3.70 -6.39 3.40
N GLY A 35 2.70 -7.04 3.93
CA GLY A 35 2.73 -8.41 4.48
C GLY A 35 2.05 -9.43 3.57
N THR A 36 2.57 -9.66 2.38
CA THR A 36 1.97 -10.45 1.28
C THR A 36 1.34 -11.77 1.71
N CYS A 37 2.02 -12.56 2.53
CA CYS A 37 1.54 -13.86 3.03
C CYS A 37 1.27 -13.83 4.53
N GLY A 38 0.70 -12.73 5.04
CA GLY A 38 0.46 -12.52 6.46
C GLY A 38 1.72 -12.18 7.26
N SER A 39 2.84 -11.89 6.60
CA SER A 39 4.09 -11.45 7.22
C SER A 39 4.84 -10.46 6.34
N VAL A 40 5.46 -9.46 6.93
CA VAL A 40 6.39 -8.55 6.25
C VAL A 40 7.73 -9.26 6.10
N LYS A 41 8.24 -9.33 4.86
CA LYS A 41 9.40 -10.18 4.52
C LYS A 41 10.65 -9.84 5.34
N GLY A 42 11.09 -10.79 6.18
CA GLY A 42 12.31 -10.69 6.98
C GLY A 42 12.18 -9.78 8.21
N VAL A 43 10.96 -9.43 8.63
CA VAL A 43 10.74 -8.52 9.77
C VAL A 43 9.73 -9.16 10.73
N HIS A 44 10.10 -9.29 12.00
CA HIS A 44 9.20 -9.73 13.04
C HIS A 44 8.18 -8.63 13.39
N PHE A 45 6.99 -9.01 13.84
CA PHE A 45 5.97 -8.04 14.21
C PHE A 45 6.37 -7.14 15.39
N GLU A 46 7.21 -7.65 16.29
CA GLU A 46 7.77 -6.84 17.37
C GLU A 46 8.64 -5.71 16.82
N GLU A 47 9.47 -5.99 15.81
CA GLU A 47 10.28 -4.97 15.13
C GLU A 47 9.40 -3.99 14.34
N LEU A 48 8.31 -4.48 13.74
CA LEU A 48 7.33 -3.59 13.09
C LEU A 48 6.65 -2.64 14.10
N ARG A 49 6.38 -3.12 15.32
CA ARG A 49 5.79 -2.28 16.36
C ARG A 49 6.78 -1.28 16.95
N GLN A 50 7.99 -1.73 17.28
CA GLN A 50 8.96 -0.94 18.05
C GLN A 50 9.90 -0.12 17.19
N GLN A 51 10.49 -0.71 16.14
CA GLN A 51 11.48 -0.06 15.28
C GLN A 51 10.83 0.70 14.13
N VAL A 52 9.92 0.05 13.42
CA VAL A 52 9.23 0.62 12.26
C VAL A 52 8.07 1.51 12.67
N LYS A 53 7.45 1.25 13.84
CA LYS A 53 6.26 1.96 14.37
C LYS A 53 5.05 1.88 13.43
N ALA A 54 4.90 0.73 12.74
CA ALA A 54 3.77 0.50 11.86
C ALA A 54 2.44 0.52 12.64
N GLN A 55 1.48 1.28 12.13
CA GLN A 55 0.14 1.38 12.71
C GLN A 55 -0.85 0.45 12.02
N ILE A 56 -0.58 0.09 10.77
CA ILE A 56 -1.37 -0.78 9.90
C ILE A 56 -0.41 -1.55 8.99
N ILE A 57 -0.77 -2.77 8.62
CA ILE A 57 -0.08 -3.55 7.57
C ILE A 57 -1.06 -3.89 6.46
N LEU A 58 -0.50 -4.21 5.27
CA LEU A 58 -1.28 -4.68 4.13
C LEU A 58 -1.07 -6.18 3.92
N GLY A 59 -2.15 -6.94 3.88
CA GLY A 59 -2.19 -8.34 3.46
C GLY A 59 -2.61 -8.47 2.00
N ASN A 60 -2.30 -9.61 1.38
CA ASN A 60 -2.59 -9.82 -0.03
C ASN A 60 -3.55 -11.01 -0.21
N THR A 61 -4.78 -10.71 -0.60
CA THR A 61 -5.89 -11.68 -0.66
C THR A 61 -5.61 -12.84 -1.59
N TYR A 62 -5.07 -12.60 -2.78
CA TYR A 62 -4.71 -13.68 -3.70
C TYR A 62 -3.72 -14.68 -3.09
N HIS A 63 -2.69 -14.20 -2.42
CA HIS A 63 -1.69 -15.05 -1.81
C HIS A 63 -2.23 -15.81 -0.60
N LEU A 64 -3.01 -15.15 0.26
CA LEU A 64 -3.63 -15.76 1.44
C LEU A 64 -4.69 -16.80 1.06
N TYR A 65 -5.46 -16.54 0.00
CA TYR A 65 -6.41 -17.49 -0.57
C TYR A 65 -5.74 -18.78 -1.03
N LEU A 66 -4.60 -18.69 -1.73
CA LEU A 66 -3.87 -19.86 -2.23
C LEU A 66 -3.07 -20.56 -1.12
N ARG A 67 -2.46 -19.78 -0.22
CA ARG A 67 -1.62 -20.29 0.88
C ARG A 67 -1.57 -19.30 2.05
N PRO A 68 -2.00 -19.67 3.25
CA PRO A 68 -2.27 -21.04 3.73
C PRO A 68 -3.63 -21.63 3.29
N GLY A 69 -4.49 -20.84 2.63
CA GLY A 69 -5.84 -21.21 2.25
C GLY A 69 -6.88 -20.78 3.29
N LEU A 70 -8.10 -20.56 2.81
CA LEU A 70 -9.19 -19.99 3.62
C LEU A 70 -9.60 -20.83 4.80
N ASP A 71 -9.59 -22.17 4.68
CA ASP A 71 -9.94 -23.07 5.77
C ASP A 71 -8.99 -22.92 6.97
N THR A 72 -7.69 -22.72 6.70
CA THR A 72 -6.68 -22.52 7.74
C THR A 72 -6.90 -21.18 8.44
N ILE A 73 -7.09 -20.10 7.68
CA ILE A 73 -7.33 -18.77 8.23
C ILE A 73 -8.62 -18.74 9.05
N LYS A 74 -9.69 -19.36 8.55
CA LYS A 74 -10.98 -19.44 9.25
C LYS A 74 -10.86 -20.19 10.58
N LYS A 75 -10.18 -21.34 10.60
CA LYS A 75 -9.94 -22.13 11.81
C LYS A 75 -9.07 -21.38 12.83
N ALA A 76 -8.18 -20.52 12.37
CA ALA A 76 -7.36 -19.67 13.24
C ALA A 76 -8.15 -18.50 13.89
N GLY A 77 -9.34 -18.18 13.38
CA GLY A 77 -10.12 -17.02 13.83
C GLY A 77 -9.80 -15.74 13.08
N GLY A 78 -9.42 -15.82 11.80
CA GLY A 78 -9.06 -14.71 10.95
C GLY A 78 -7.56 -14.42 10.91
N LEU A 79 -7.18 -13.46 10.05
CA LEU A 79 -5.77 -13.14 9.80
C LEU A 79 -5.06 -12.56 11.03
N HIS A 80 -5.73 -11.72 11.83
CA HIS A 80 -5.17 -11.15 13.06
C HIS A 80 -4.73 -12.23 14.04
N HIS A 81 -5.56 -13.25 14.26
CA HIS A 81 -5.23 -14.38 15.12
C HIS A 81 -4.19 -15.31 14.49
N PHE A 82 -4.28 -15.54 13.16
CA PHE A 82 -3.35 -16.40 12.45
C PHE A 82 -1.91 -15.88 12.49
N ASN A 83 -1.71 -14.57 12.30
CA ASN A 83 -0.38 -13.96 12.25
C ASN A 83 0.01 -13.20 13.53
N THR A 84 -0.87 -13.14 14.53
CA THR A 84 -0.66 -12.44 15.81
C THR A 84 -0.39 -10.93 15.68
N TRP A 85 -0.96 -10.30 14.65
CA TRP A 85 -0.92 -8.86 14.49
C TRP A 85 -2.17 -8.23 15.12
N ASP A 86 -1.97 -7.40 16.14
CA ASP A 86 -3.01 -6.81 16.99
C ASP A 86 -3.44 -5.40 16.58
N ARG A 87 -2.92 -4.88 15.46
CA ARG A 87 -3.25 -3.55 14.92
C ARG A 87 -4.03 -3.68 13.61
N PRO A 88 -4.53 -2.58 13.03
CA PRO A 88 -5.27 -2.62 11.76
C PRO A 88 -4.57 -3.39 10.65
N ILE A 89 -5.38 -4.06 9.82
CA ILE A 89 -4.96 -4.71 8.58
C ILE A 89 -5.86 -4.19 7.44
N LEU A 90 -5.23 -3.89 6.31
CA LEU A 90 -5.91 -3.74 5.02
C LEU A 90 -5.58 -4.93 4.14
N THR A 91 -6.56 -5.49 3.41
CA THR A 91 -6.32 -6.50 2.38
C THR A 91 -6.72 -5.99 1.01
N ASP A 92 -5.84 -6.21 0.02
CA ASP A 92 -6.17 -5.92 -1.38
C ASP A 92 -7.20 -6.93 -1.92
N SER A 93 -7.82 -6.62 -3.07
CA SER A 93 -8.83 -7.49 -3.68
C SER A 93 -8.27 -8.77 -4.32
N GLY A 94 -6.95 -8.88 -4.47
CA GLY A 94 -6.31 -9.92 -5.26
C GLY A 94 -6.38 -9.70 -6.79
N GLY A 95 -7.11 -8.68 -7.25
CA GLY A 95 -7.30 -8.40 -8.67
C GLY A 95 -5.99 -8.19 -9.42
N PHE A 96 -5.13 -7.29 -8.94
CA PHE A 96 -3.83 -7.01 -9.57
C PHE A 96 -2.96 -8.27 -9.69
N GLN A 97 -2.92 -9.15 -8.69
CA GLN A 97 -2.11 -10.37 -8.69
C GLN A 97 -2.64 -11.39 -9.69
N VAL A 98 -3.95 -11.54 -9.80
CA VAL A 98 -4.59 -12.35 -10.83
C VAL A 98 -4.19 -11.84 -12.22
N PHE A 99 -4.08 -10.52 -12.41
CA PHE A 99 -3.70 -9.91 -13.67
C PHE A 99 -2.20 -9.97 -13.95
N SER A 100 -1.35 -9.81 -12.94
CA SER A 100 0.10 -9.68 -13.11
C SER A 100 0.88 -11.00 -13.02
N LEU A 101 0.41 -11.98 -12.24
CA LEU A 101 1.15 -13.20 -11.93
C LEU A 101 0.69 -14.42 -12.73
N THR A 102 -0.49 -14.36 -13.34
CA THR A 102 -1.03 -15.51 -14.05
C THR A 102 -0.86 -15.34 -15.56
N GLY A 103 -0.02 -16.18 -16.18
CA GLY A 103 0.23 -16.14 -17.62
C GLY A 103 -1.01 -16.49 -18.47
N ILE A 104 -2.03 -17.14 -17.88
CA ILE A 104 -3.30 -17.50 -18.53
C ILE A 104 -4.44 -17.09 -17.62
N ARG A 105 -5.11 -16.02 -18.01
CA ARG A 105 -6.34 -15.54 -17.38
C ARG A 105 -7.45 -15.44 -18.42
N LYS A 106 -8.69 -15.62 -17.99
CA LYS A 106 -9.88 -15.35 -18.81
C LYS A 106 -10.78 -14.40 -18.05
N LEU A 107 -10.81 -13.17 -18.55
CA LEU A 107 -11.71 -12.14 -18.05
C LEU A 107 -13.10 -12.33 -18.64
N ARG A 108 -14.12 -12.28 -17.81
CA ARG A 108 -15.54 -12.39 -18.17
C ARG A 108 -16.37 -11.44 -17.32
N GLU A 109 -17.63 -11.28 -17.68
CA GLU A 109 -18.58 -10.49 -16.87
C GLU A 109 -18.74 -11.08 -15.45
N GLU A 110 -18.75 -12.41 -15.34
CA GLU A 110 -18.91 -13.11 -14.07
C GLU A 110 -17.71 -12.93 -13.13
N GLY A 111 -16.51 -12.78 -13.68
CA GLY A 111 -15.27 -12.71 -12.91
C GLY A 111 -14.03 -13.06 -13.74
N CYS A 112 -12.96 -13.42 -13.06
CA CYS A 112 -11.69 -13.77 -13.68
C CYS A 112 -11.28 -15.20 -13.34
N GLU A 113 -11.17 -16.06 -14.38
CA GLU A 113 -10.58 -17.39 -14.27
C GLU A 113 -9.06 -17.28 -14.35
N PHE A 114 -8.34 -17.97 -13.47
CA PHE A 114 -6.87 -17.99 -13.45
C PHE A 114 -6.32 -19.36 -13.02
N ARG A 115 -5.01 -19.51 -13.22
CA ARG A 115 -4.29 -20.66 -12.69
C ARG A 115 -3.37 -20.23 -11.54
N SER A 116 -3.38 -20.99 -10.46
CA SER A 116 -2.46 -20.82 -9.34
C SER A 116 -1.00 -20.89 -9.83
N HIS A 117 -0.19 -19.92 -9.42
CA HIS A 117 1.25 -19.93 -9.69
C HIS A 117 2.00 -20.96 -8.83
N ILE A 118 1.33 -21.56 -7.83
CA ILE A 118 1.92 -22.53 -6.90
C ILE A 118 1.88 -23.94 -7.48
N ASP A 119 0.71 -24.37 -7.99
CA ASP A 119 0.43 -25.75 -8.37
C ASP A 119 -0.31 -25.88 -9.72
N GLY A 120 -0.62 -24.76 -10.38
CA GLY A 120 -1.33 -24.73 -11.66
C GLY A 120 -2.83 -25.04 -11.58
N SER A 121 -3.41 -25.22 -10.38
CA SER A 121 -4.85 -25.44 -10.19
C SER A 121 -5.67 -24.29 -10.75
N LYS A 122 -6.89 -24.58 -11.22
CA LYS A 122 -7.81 -23.59 -11.79
C LYS A 122 -8.67 -23.00 -10.68
N HIS A 123 -8.79 -21.68 -10.70
CA HIS A 123 -9.59 -20.88 -9.78
C HIS A 123 -10.40 -19.84 -10.55
N ILE A 124 -11.45 -19.33 -9.92
CA ILE A 124 -12.21 -18.18 -10.39
C ILE A 124 -12.40 -17.19 -9.24
N PHE A 125 -12.09 -15.93 -9.49
CA PHE A 125 -12.50 -14.84 -8.64
C PHE A 125 -13.70 -14.12 -9.27
N THR A 126 -14.76 -14.01 -8.50
CA THR A 126 -15.93 -13.19 -8.81
C THR A 126 -16.06 -12.11 -7.73
N PRO A 127 -16.75 -11.01 -8.00
CA PRO A 127 -17.02 -10.02 -6.96
C PRO A 127 -17.58 -10.62 -5.67
N GLU A 128 -18.48 -11.58 -5.77
CA GLU A 128 -19.12 -12.21 -4.62
C GLU A 128 -18.15 -13.08 -3.82
N ASN A 129 -17.40 -13.97 -4.49
CA ASN A 129 -16.51 -14.88 -3.75
C ASN A 129 -15.26 -14.18 -3.22
N VAL A 130 -14.86 -13.05 -3.81
CA VAL A 130 -13.80 -12.20 -3.24
C VAL A 130 -14.31 -11.55 -1.94
N MET A 131 -15.54 -11.04 -1.90
CA MET A 131 -16.11 -10.53 -0.65
C MET A 131 -16.22 -11.63 0.43
N ASP A 132 -16.65 -12.84 0.07
CA ASP A 132 -16.65 -13.98 0.99
C ASP A 132 -15.24 -14.33 1.49
N THR A 133 -14.25 -14.29 0.60
CA THR A 133 -12.83 -14.49 0.93
C THR A 133 -12.33 -13.43 1.92
N GLU A 134 -12.65 -12.18 1.69
CA GLU A 134 -12.29 -11.06 2.56
C GLU A 134 -12.96 -11.15 3.94
N ARG A 135 -14.23 -11.63 4.00
CA ARG A 135 -14.88 -11.93 5.29
C ARG A 135 -14.14 -13.01 6.07
N ILE A 136 -13.64 -14.06 5.39
CA ILE A 136 -12.86 -15.14 6.02
C ILE A 136 -11.47 -14.64 6.45
N ILE A 137 -10.82 -13.78 5.66
CA ILE A 137 -9.53 -13.19 6.04
C ILE A 137 -9.72 -12.29 7.26
N GLY A 138 -10.76 -11.47 7.28
CA GLY A 138 -11.13 -10.66 8.44
C GLY A 138 -10.23 -9.45 8.67
N ALA A 139 -9.79 -8.74 7.61
CA ALA A 139 -9.09 -7.47 7.73
C ALA A 139 -10.06 -6.34 8.14
N ASP A 140 -9.55 -5.24 8.71
CA ASP A 140 -10.35 -4.04 9.04
C ASP A 140 -10.81 -3.29 7.80
N ILE A 141 -9.97 -3.26 6.77
CA ILE A 141 -10.25 -2.60 5.49
C ILE A 141 -10.07 -3.64 4.38
N MET A 142 -11.10 -3.84 3.59
CA MET A 142 -11.10 -4.77 2.44
C MET A 142 -11.33 -3.99 1.16
N MET A 143 -10.60 -4.35 0.10
CA MET A 143 -10.73 -3.69 -1.19
C MET A 143 -11.79 -4.37 -2.05
N ALA A 144 -12.57 -3.59 -2.80
CA ALA A 144 -13.48 -4.14 -3.79
C ALA A 144 -12.71 -4.80 -4.93
N PHE A 145 -13.29 -5.89 -5.49
CA PHE A 145 -12.69 -6.58 -6.64
C PHE A 145 -12.80 -5.73 -7.90
N ASP A 146 -11.69 -5.53 -8.59
CA ASP A 146 -11.56 -4.66 -9.75
C ASP A 146 -10.72 -5.30 -10.86
N GLU A 147 -10.83 -4.78 -12.07
CA GLU A 147 -9.85 -5.00 -13.13
C GLU A 147 -8.84 -3.85 -13.14
N CYS A 148 -7.55 -4.19 -13.00
CA CYS A 148 -6.45 -3.25 -13.16
C CYS A 148 -5.81 -3.47 -14.55
N PRO A 149 -6.19 -2.68 -15.58
CA PRO A 149 -5.59 -2.79 -16.91
C PRO A 149 -4.14 -2.29 -16.91
N PRO A 150 -3.30 -2.75 -17.87
CA PRO A 150 -1.98 -2.15 -18.08
C PRO A 150 -2.09 -0.63 -18.29
N GLY A 151 -1.16 0.15 -17.72
CA GLY A 151 -1.22 1.63 -17.79
C GLY A 151 -1.17 2.23 -19.20
N GLN A 152 -0.67 1.47 -20.17
CA GLN A 152 -0.59 1.87 -21.59
C GLN A 152 -1.72 1.28 -22.45
N SER A 153 -2.80 0.80 -21.84
CA SER A 153 -3.97 0.31 -22.57
C SER A 153 -4.57 1.42 -23.44
N ASP A 154 -5.07 1.06 -24.63
CA ASP A 154 -5.80 2.00 -25.46
C ASP A 154 -7.10 2.47 -24.78
N TYR A 155 -7.64 3.58 -25.28
CA TYR A 155 -8.82 4.22 -24.70
C TYR A 155 -10.04 3.30 -24.66
N GLN A 156 -10.27 2.51 -25.71
CA GLN A 156 -11.47 1.65 -25.77
C GLN A 156 -11.37 0.53 -24.75
N TYR A 157 -10.20 -0.12 -24.64
CA TYR A 157 -9.99 -1.14 -23.61
C TYR A 157 -10.10 -0.55 -22.18
N ALA A 158 -9.51 0.62 -21.94
CA ALA A 158 -9.61 1.29 -20.66
C ALA A 158 -11.06 1.62 -20.27
N LYS A 159 -11.87 2.06 -21.25
CA LYS A 159 -13.30 2.34 -21.06
C LYS A 159 -14.12 1.08 -20.76
N ASP A 160 -13.89 -0.01 -21.52
CA ASP A 160 -14.60 -1.27 -21.32
C ASP A 160 -14.23 -1.91 -19.97
N SER A 161 -12.95 -1.85 -19.59
CA SER A 161 -12.42 -2.26 -18.28
C SER A 161 -13.05 -1.47 -17.13
N LEU A 162 -13.12 -0.14 -17.28
CA LEU A 162 -13.79 0.70 -16.28
C LEU A 162 -15.27 0.32 -16.11
N ALA A 163 -16.00 0.16 -17.20
CA ALA A 163 -17.41 -0.24 -17.16
C ALA A 163 -17.59 -1.62 -16.47
N LEU A 164 -16.68 -2.57 -16.70
CA LEU A 164 -16.69 -3.85 -16.01
C LEU A 164 -16.42 -3.68 -14.51
N THR A 165 -15.39 -2.92 -14.14
CA THR A 165 -15.03 -2.64 -12.75
C THR A 165 -16.19 -1.97 -11.99
N GLN A 166 -16.93 -1.06 -12.62
CA GLN A 166 -18.10 -0.43 -12.02
C GLN A 166 -19.22 -1.44 -11.74
N ARG A 167 -19.51 -2.35 -12.67
CA ARG A 167 -20.52 -3.41 -12.44
C ARG A 167 -20.07 -4.40 -11.36
N TRP A 168 -18.77 -4.72 -11.32
CA TRP A 168 -18.20 -5.56 -10.27
C TRP A 168 -18.26 -4.87 -8.90
N LEU A 169 -18.03 -3.57 -8.83
CA LEU A 169 -18.17 -2.82 -7.59
C LEU A 169 -19.60 -2.90 -7.04
N ASP A 170 -20.62 -2.75 -7.90
CA ASP A 170 -22.02 -2.89 -7.46
C ASP A 170 -22.34 -4.29 -6.92
N ARG A 171 -21.76 -5.33 -7.52
CA ARG A 171 -21.86 -6.71 -7.04
C ARG A 171 -21.11 -6.93 -5.73
N CYS A 172 -19.90 -6.35 -5.58
CA CYS A 172 -19.15 -6.36 -4.32
C CYS A 172 -19.96 -5.72 -3.20
N ILE A 173 -20.50 -4.52 -3.41
CA ILE A 173 -21.30 -3.80 -2.41
C ILE A 173 -22.55 -4.60 -2.03
N LYS A 174 -23.24 -5.15 -3.01
CA LYS A 174 -24.40 -6.03 -2.75
C LYS A 174 -24.00 -7.21 -1.86
N ARG A 175 -22.96 -7.95 -2.23
CA ARG A 175 -22.51 -9.11 -1.45
C ARG A 175 -21.99 -8.73 -0.07
N PHE A 176 -21.27 -7.61 0.04
CA PHE A 176 -20.83 -7.06 1.32
C PHE A 176 -22.00 -6.79 2.28
N ASN A 177 -23.10 -6.21 1.77
CA ASN A 177 -24.31 -5.92 2.56
C ASN A 177 -25.15 -7.16 2.89
N GLU A 178 -24.98 -8.25 2.14
CA GLU A 178 -25.65 -9.54 2.39
C GLU A 178 -24.89 -10.43 3.39
N THR A 179 -23.66 -10.04 3.78
CA THR A 179 -22.79 -10.84 4.63
C THR A 179 -22.33 -10.05 5.86
N GLU A 180 -22.16 -10.76 6.97
CA GLU A 180 -21.70 -10.16 8.24
C GLU A 180 -20.21 -10.46 8.49
N PRO A 181 -19.49 -9.59 9.21
CA PRO A 181 -18.16 -9.90 9.71
C PRO A 181 -18.14 -11.15 10.57
N LEU A 182 -17.13 -12.02 10.40
CA LEU A 182 -17.09 -13.31 11.07
C LEU A 182 -16.48 -13.29 12.47
N TYR A 183 -15.70 -12.24 12.80
CA TYR A 183 -14.85 -12.23 14.00
C TYR A 183 -15.19 -11.11 14.99
N GLY A 184 -16.38 -10.52 14.85
CA GLY A 184 -16.92 -9.57 15.84
C GLY A 184 -16.37 -8.15 15.76
N HIS A 185 -15.59 -7.81 14.72
CA HIS A 185 -15.14 -6.45 14.44
C HIS A 185 -15.69 -5.96 13.11
N HIS A 186 -15.79 -4.64 12.96
CA HIS A 186 -16.24 -4.02 11.72
C HIS A 186 -15.19 -4.14 10.61
N GLN A 187 -15.66 -4.37 9.39
CA GLN A 187 -14.84 -4.34 8.17
C GLN A 187 -15.37 -3.28 7.23
N ALA A 188 -14.52 -2.33 6.82
CA ALA A 188 -14.85 -1.32 5.85
C ALA A 188 -14.54 -1.80 4.42
N LEU A 189 -15.42 -1.54 3.46
CA LEU A 189 -15.17 -1.82 2.04
C LEU A 189 -14.73 -0.54 1.33
N PHE A 190 -13.53 -0.55 0.71
CA PHE A 190 -13.03 0.55 -0.10
C PHE A 190 -13.19 0.23 -1.60
N PRO A 191 -13.97 1.01 -2.34
CA PRO A 191 -14.00 0.98 -3.81
C PRO A 191 -12.71 1.56 -4.40
N ILE A 192 -12.40 1.18 -5.65
CA ILE A 192 -11.18 1.56 -6.36
C ILE A 192 -11.54 2.38 -7.60
N VAL A 193 -10.97 3.58 -7.71
CA VAL A 193 -11.04 4.41 -8.91
C VAL A 193 -10.02 3.89 -9.93
N GLN A 194 -10.49 3.43 -11.09
CA GLN A 194 -9.71 3.02 -12.24
C GLN A 194 -9.83 4.06 -13.40
N GLY A 195 -9.33 3.78 -14.60
CA GLY A 195 -9.45 4.64 -15.78
C GLY A 195 -8.12 4.96 -16.47
N CYS A 196 -7.05 4.18 -16.19
CA CYS A 196 -5.71 4.38 -16.75
C CYS A 196 -5.23 5.83 -16.62
N THR A 197 -4.72 6.43 -17.70
CA THR A 197 -4.26 7.82 -17.75
C THR A 197 -5.23 8.74 -18.49
N TYR A 198 -6.50 8.34 -18.62
CA TYR A 198 -7.53 9.12 -19.31
C TYR A 198 -8.36 9.94 -18.31
N LYS A 199 -8.23 11.25 -18.37
CA LYS A 199 -8.88 12.19 -17.41
C LYS A 199 -10.39 12.06 -17.34
N ASP A 200 -11.06 11.88 -18.47
CA ASP A 200 -12.50 11.70 -18.56
C ASP A 200 -12.95 10.42 -17.88
N LEU A 201 -12.23 9.29 -18.12
CA LEU A 201 -12.50 8.01 -17.46
C LEU A 201 -12.22 8.09 -15.95
N ARG A 202 -11.14 8.78 -15.53
CA ARG A 202 -10.84 9.01 -14.10
C ARG A 202 -11.93 9.82 -13.43
N ARG A 203 -12.45 10.88 -14.08
CA ARG A 203 -13.56 11.67 -13.56
C ARG A 203 -14.84 10.86 -13.45
N GLU A 204 -15.16 10.08 -14.47
CA GLU A 204 -16.30 9.16 -14.46
C GLU A 204 -16.20 8.17 -13.31
N ALA A 205 -15.05 7.49 -13.17
CA ALA A 205 -14.77 6.53 -12.12
C ALA A 205 -14.86 7.17 -10.71
N ALA A 206 -14.26 8.35 -10.53
CA ALA A 206 -14.25 9.05 -9.25
C ALA A 206 -15.68 9.45 -8.81
N LYS A 207 -16.52 9.93 -9.73
CA LYS A 207 -17.93 10.23 -9.45
C LYS A 207 -18.70 8.98 -9.07
N PHE A 208 -18.54 7.91 -9.87
CA PHE A 208 -19.20 6.62 -9.60
C PHE A 208 -18.83 6.06 -8.23
N VAL A 209 -17.56 6.12 -7.86
CA VAL A 209 -17.05 5.67 -6.56
C VAL A 209 -17.55 6.56 -5.43
N ALA A 210 -17.49 7.90 -5.58
CA ALA A 210 -17.95 8.85 -4.58
C ALA A 210 -19.45 8.67 -4.26
N ASP A 211 -20.28 8.41 -5.28
CA ASP A 211 -21.73 8.20 -5.13
C ASP A 211 -22.09 6.93 -4.33
N LYS A 212 -21.13 5.99 -4.13
CA LYS A 212 -21.36 4.81 -3.29
C LYS A 212 -21.34 5.12 -1.80
N GLY A 213 -20.80 6.27 -1.37
CA GLY A 213 -20.79 6.70 0.03
C GLY A 213 -19.96 5.79 0.94
N ALA A 214 -18.92 5.17 0.41
CA ALA A 214 -18.05 4.25 1.16
C ALA A 214 -17.28 4.96 2.29
N GLU A 215 -16.79 4.20 3.26
CA GLU A 215 -16.04 4.71 4.42
C GLU A 215 -14.62 5.19 4.06
N GLY A 216 -14.13 4.87 2.87
CA GLY A 216 -12.89 5.34 2.28
C GLY A 216 -12.82 4.95 0.81
N ASN A 217 -11.89 5.52 0.06
CA ASN A 217 -11.77 5.32 -1.39
C ASN A 217 -10.31 5.08 -1.78
N ALA A 218 -10.08 4.26 -2.80
CA ALA A 218 -8.76 4.01 -3.33
C ALA A 218 -8.60 4.51 -4.77
N ILE A 219 -7.35 4.84 -5.11
CA ILE A 219 -6.90 5.23 -6.45
C ILE A 219 -5.99 4.12 -6.94
N GLY A 220 -6.47 3.31 -7.88
CA GLY A 220 -5.73 2.21 -8.47
C GLY A 220 -5.26 2.50 -9.90
N GLY A 221 -4.52 1.55 -10.50
CA GLY A 221 -4.08 1.60 -11.89
C GLY A 221 -3.14 2.75 -12.23
N LEU A 222 -2.34 3.21 -11.26
CA LEU A 222 -1.24 4.16 -11.42
C LEU A 222 0.07 3.51 -10.97
N ALA A 223 1.23 4.12 -11.33
CA ALA A 223 2.57 3.54 -11.17
C ALA A 223 2.75 2.18 -11.91
N VAL A 224 2.10 2.03 -13.05
CA VAL A 224 2.11 0.83 -13.90
C VAL A 224 2.77 1.08 -15.27
N GLY A 225 3.65 2.08 -15.35
CA GLY A 225 4.48 2.38 -16.52
C GLY A 225 4.25 3.75 -17.16
N GLU A 226 3.35 4.57 -16.64
CA GLU A 226 3.16 5.95 -17.05
C GLU A 226 4.28 6.87 -16.53
N PRO A 227 4.51 8.04 -17.17
CA PRO A 227 5.37 9.08 -16.62
C PRO A 227 4.84 9.60 -15.27
N THR A 228 5.76 9.96 -14.38
CA THR A 228 5.42 10.40 -13.01
C THR A 228 4.49 11.61 -12.99
N GLU A 229 4.69 12.56 -13.90
CA GLU A 229 3.87 13.78 -14.03
C GLU A 229 2.43 13.45 -14.41
N VAL A 230 2.24 12.43 -15.27
CA VAL A 230 0.90 11.94 -15.64
C VAL A 230 0.21 11.29 -14.45
N MET A 231 0.94 10.52 -13.64
CA MET A 231 0.42 9.96 -12.40
C MET A 231 -0.08 11.06 -11.47
N TYR A 232 0.70 12.13 -11.27
CA TYR A 232 0.32 13.25 -10.40
C TYR A 232 -0.94 13.96 -10.92
N GLU A 233 -1.00 14.20 -12.23
CA GLU A 233 -2.19 14.80 -12.85
C GLU A 233 -3.44 13.94 -12.65
N MET A 234 -3.33 12.60 -12.75
CA MET A 234 -4.47 11.71 -12.51
C MET A 234 -4.91 11.71 -11.04
N ILE A 235 -3.97 11.84 -10.09
CA ILE A 235 -4.30 12.00 -8.66
C ILE A 235 -5.10 13.30 -8.44
N GLU A 236 -4.67 14.41 -9.01
CA GLU A 236 -5.37 15.70 -8.92
C GLU A 236 -6.80 15.59 -9.45
N VAL A 237 -6.96 15.05 -10.67
CA VAL A 237 -8.27 14.85 -11.32
C VAL A 237 -9.23 14.02 -10.45
N VAL A 238 -8.73 13.00 -9.78
CA VAL A 238 -9.54 12.13 -8.91
C VAL A 238 -9.86 12.83 -7.60
N ASN A 239 -8.88 13.48 -6.97
CA ASN A 239 -9.02 14.11 -5.67
C ASN A 239 -9.88 15.38 -5.68
N GLU A 240 -10.07 16.02 -6.84
CA GLU A 240 -11.09 17.08 -7.04
C GLU A 240 -12.51 16.58 -6.77
N ILE A 241 -12.76 15.26 -6.93
CA ILE A 241 -14.10 14.65 -6.91
C ILE A 241 -14.33 13.82 -5.64
N LEU A 242 -13.32 13.07 -5.19
CA LEU A 242 -13.47 12.20 -4.03
C LEU A 242 -13.81 13.00 -2.76
N PRO A 243 -14.70 12.47 -1.88
CA PRO A 243 -15.10 13.12 -0.64
C PRO A 243 -13.90 13.51 0.22
N LYS A 244 -13.96 14.74 0.77
CA LYS A 244 -12.88 15.25 1.66
C LYS A 244 -12.95 14.69 3.07
N ASP A 245 -14.10 14.22 3.49
CA ASP A 245 -14.39 13.62 4.80
C ASP A 245 -14.17 12.09 4.81
N ARG A 246 -13.47 11.55 3.81
CA ARG A 246 -13.11 10.14 3.69
C ARG A 246 -11.62 9.99 3.39
N PRO A 247 -10.95 8.92 3.88
CA PRO A 247 -9.54 8.67 3.55
C PRO A 247 -9.39 8.25 2.08
N ARG A 248 -8.27 8.64 1.49
CA ARG A 248 -7.88 8.37 0.11
C ARG A 248 -6.61 7.53 0.07
N TYR A 249 -6.70 6.36 -0.50
CA TYR A 249 -5.61 5.40 -0.57
C TYR A 249 -5.06 5.32 -2.00
N LEU A 250 -3.80 5.69 -2.21
CA LEU A 250 -3.09 5.51 -3.48
C LEU A 250 -2.35 4.17 -3.48
N MET A 251 -2.80 3.25 -4.31
CA MET A 251 -2.34 1.86 -4.30
C MET A 251 -0.99 1.69 -5.00
N GLY A 252 -0.06 0.96 -4.37
CA GLY A 252 1.20 0.51 -4.97
C GLY A 252 2.26 1.59 -5.20
N VAL A 253 2.07 2.80 -4.69
CA VAL A 253 3.01 3.93 -4.82
C VAL A 253 3.78 4.14 -3.53
N GLY A 254 5.05 4.33 -3.55
CA GLY A 254 6.16 3.92 -4.34
C GLY A 254 7.46 4.55 -3.85
N THR A 255 8.06 5.47 -4.58
CA THR A 255 9.28 6.15 -4.14
C THR A 255 8.97 7.16 -3.03
N PRO A 256 9.96 7.49 -2.16
CA PRO A 256 9.78 8.55 -1.16
C PRO A 256 9.30 9.88 -1.76
N GLN A 257 9.84 10.24 -2.92
CA GLN A 257 9.44 11.45 -3.65
C GLN A 257 7.97 11.40 -4.08
N ASN A 258 7.54 10.27 -4.69
CA ASN A 258 6.16 10.10 -5.14
C ASN A 258 5.16 10.14 -3.98
N ILE A 259 5.54 9.62 -2.81
CA ILE A 259 4.72 9.69 -1.60
C ILE A 259 4.52 11.15 -1.17
N LEU A 260 5.61 11.93 -1.08
CA LEU A 260 5.51 13.35 -0.70
C LEU A 260 4.71 14.18 -1.71
N GLU A 261 4.88 13.92 -3.00
CA GLU A 261 4.11 14.57 -4.06
C GLU A 261 2.62 14.21 -4.02
N ALA A 262 2.30 12.95 -3.70
CA ALA A 262 0.91 12.51 -3.56
C ALA A 262 0.26 13.05 -2.27
N ILE A 263 1.02 13.19 -1.17
CA ILE A 263 0.55 13.84 0.06
C ILE A 263 0.16 15.29 -0.24
N GLU A 264 0.99 16.05 -0.98
CA GLU A 264 0.66 17.43 -1.39
C GLU A 264 -0.68 17.51 -2.12
N ARG A 265 -1.06 16.44 -2.82
CA ARG A 265 -2.32 16.31 -3.60
C ARG A 265 -3.48 15.70 -2.81
N GLY A 266 -3.33 15.56 -1.49
CA GLY A 266 -4.39 15.13 -0.59
C GLY A 266 -4.60 13.61 -0.48
N VAL A 267 -3.55 12.80 -0.71
CA VAL A 267 -3.57 11.35 -0.48
C VAL A 267 -3.19 11.05 0.98
N ASP A 268 -3.90 10.09 1.59
CA ASP A 268 -3.79 9.76 3.00
C ASP A 268 -3.06 8.44 3.28
N MET A 269 -3.15 7.46 2.38
CA MET A 269 -2.67 6.10 2.61
C MET A 269 -1.86 5.60 1.43
N PHE A 270 -0.79 4.86 1.73
CA PHE A 270 0.17 4.35 0.74
C PHE A 270 0.60 2.93 1.09
N ASP A 271 0.90 2.15 0.08
CA ASP A 271 1.65 0.90 0.18
C ASP A 271 2.64 0.77 -0.97
N CYS A 272 3.70 0.05 -0.77
CA CYS A 272 4.58 -0.44 -1.83
C CYS A 272 5.51 -1.53 -1.30
N VAL A 273 5.87 -2.47 -2.16
CA VAL A 273 6.90 -3.48 -1.84
C VAL A 273 8.33 -2.92 -1.89
N MET A 274 8.49 -1.70 -2.39
CA MET A 274 9.79 -1.08 -2.64
C MET A 274 10.72 -1.03 -1.40
N PRO A 275 10.28 -0.62 -0.20
CA PRO A 275 11.15 -0.54 0.95
C PRO A 275 11.85 -1.88 1.23
N THR A 276 11.10 -2.95 1.37
CA THR A 276 11.66 -4.28 1.65
C THR A 276 12.34 -4.90 0.44
N ARG A 277 11.84 -4.67 -0.79
CA ARG A 277 12.49 -5.16 -2.02
C ARG A 277 13.86 -4.52 -2.19
N ASN A 278 13.96 -3.20 -2.09
CA ASN A 278 15.20 -2.45 -2.22
C ASN A 278 16.17 -2.77 -1.08
N GLY A 279 15.69 -2.86 0.15
CA GLY A 279 16.49 -3.29 1.29
C GLY A 279 17.17 -4.65 1.03
N ARG A 280 16.41 -5.66 0.62
CA ARG A 280 16.96 -6.97 0.27
C ARG A 280 17.92 -6.95 -0.94
N ASN A 281 17.87 -5.91 -1.77
CA ASN A 281 18.82 -5.67 -2.85
C ASN A 281 19.96 -4.70 -2.46
N ALA A 282 20.17 -4.48 -1.16
CA ALA A 282 21.21 -3.63 -0.60
C ALA A 282 21.05 -2.12 -0.91
N MET A 283 19.86 -1.67 -1.28
CA MET A 283 19.57 -0.26 -1.49
C MET A 283 18.83 0.30 -0.28
N LEU A 284 19.41 1.29 0.39
CA LEU A 284 18.87 1.95 1.57
C LEU A 284 18.49 3.39 1.23
N PHE A 285 17.38 3.85 1.82
CA PHE A 285 16.91 5.24 1.73
C PHE A 285 17.25 6.01 2.99
N THR A 286 17.76 7.23 2.85
CA THR A 286 17.99 8.16 3.95
C THR A 286 17.54 9.58 3.53
N TYR A 287 17.40 10.50 4.48
CA TYR A 287 17.15 11.91 4.14
C TYR A 287 18.26 12.60 3.35
N HIS A 288 19.44 12.00 3.31
CA HIS A 288 20.60 12.54 2.57
C HIS A 288 20.75 11.93 1.17
N GLY A 289 19.94 10.93 0.84
CA GLY A 289 19.99 10.23 -0.44
C GLY A 289 19.95 8.71 -0.29
N THR A 290 20.31 8.00 -1.36
CA THR A 290 20.30 6.53 -1.41
C THR A 290 21.69 5.94 -1.26
N MET A 291 21.81 4.86 -0.47
CA MET A 291 23.04 4.10 -0.26
C MET A 291 22.92 2.71 -0.90
N ASN A 292 23.88 2.36 -1.77
CA ASN A 292 24.04 0.96 -2.18
C ASN A 292 25.09 0.30 -1.31
N MET A 293 24.66 -0.58 -0.41
CA MET A 293 25.55 -1.24 0.57
C MET A 293 26.52 -2.25 -0.05
N ARG A 294 26.43 -2.54 -1.34
CA ARG A 294 27.43 -3.35 -2.06
C ARG A 294 28.66 -2.55 -2.51
N ASN A 295 28.61 -1.22 -2.43
CA ASN A 295 29.73 -0.35 -2.83
C ASN A 295 30.90 -0.52 -1.86
N LYS A 296 32.11 -0.67 -2.43
CA LYS A 296 33.36 -0.89 -1.68
C LYS A 296 33.69 0.23 -0.70
N LYS A 297 33.22 1.46 -0.94
CA LYS A 297 33.47 2.60 -0.06
C LYS A 297 32.97 2.42 1.38
N TRP A 298 31.98 1.51 1.59
CA TRP A 298 31.43 1.22 2.90
C TRP A 298 32.26 0.21 3.71
N GLU A 299 33.25 -0.46 3.08
CA GLU A 299 34.02 -1.55 3.69
C GLU A 299 34.74 -1.14 4.99
N GLN A 300 35.14 0.12 5.10
CA GLN A 300 35.81 0.66 6.28
C GLN A 300 35.07 1.87 6.90
N ASP A 301 33.79 2.02 6.60
CA ASP A 301 32.95 3.06 7.24
C ASP A 301 32.32 2.49 8.51
N PHE A 302 32.94 2.77 9.65
CA PHE A 302 32.49 2.33 10.97
C PHE A 302 31.46 3.28 11.61
N SER A 303 30.95 4.25 10.88
CA SER A 303 29.83 5.09 11.34
C SER A 303 28.52 4.29 11.32
N PRO A 304 27.51 4.69 12.12
CA PRO A 304 26.17 4.12 12.09
C PRO A 304 25.58 4.10 10.68
N ILE A 305 24.69 3.12 10.40
CA ILE A 305 23.97 3.06 9.11
C ILE A 305 23.26 4.38 8.85
N ASP A 306 22.45 4.83 9.79
CA ASP A 306 21.84 6.17 9.82
C ASP A 306 21.80 6.65 11.29
N PRO A 307 22.53 7.71 11.65
CA PRO A 307 22.52 8.24 13.02
C PRO A 307 21.15 8.79 13.44
N GLU A 308 20.31 9.20 12.50
CA GLU A 308 18.96 9.70 12.72
C GLU A 308 17.89 8.59 12.56
N GLY A 309 18.30 7.38 12.21
CA GLY A 309 17.42 6.23 11.95
C GLY A 309 16.87 5.58 13.22
N CYS A 310 16.33 4.36 13.09
CA CYS A 310 15.84 3.55 14.20
C CYS A 310 17.00 2.97 15.04
N ASP A 311 16.69 2.22 16.12
CA ASP A 311 17.74 1.69 16.99
C ASP A 311 18.69 0.74 16.26
N ILE A 312 18.17 -0.07 15.33
CA ILE A 312 18.98 -0.97 14.52
C ILE A 312 20.02 -0.21 13.67
N ASP A 313 19.63 0.97 13.14
CA ASP A 313 20.53 1.82 12.35
C ASP A 313 21.65 2.42 13.18
N ARG A 314 21.37 2.77 14.43
CA ARG A 314 22.36 3.31 15.38
C ARG A 314 23.26 2.22 15.94
N LEU A 315 22.74 1.00 16.06
CA LEU A 315 23.48 -0.14 16.62
C LEU A 315 24.53 -0.71 15.63
N HIS A 316 24.21 -0.72 14.34
CA HIS A 316 25.05 -1.33 13.31
C HIS A 316 25.78 -0.30 12.46
N THR A 317 27.03 -0.64 12.07
CA THR A 317 27.84 0.21 11.19
C THR A 317 27.61 -0.12 9.72
N LYS A 318 27.89 0.84 8.84
CA LYS A 318 27.87 0.64 7.39
C LYS A 318 28.85 -0.46 6.96
N ALA A 319 30.06 -0.50 7.56
CA ALA A 319 31.05 -1.55 7.30
C ALA A 319 30.52 -2.95 7.63
N TYR A 320 29.84 -3.10 8.78
CA TYR A 320 29.25 -4.39 9.16
C TYR A 320 28.13 -4.80 8.21
N LEU A 321 27.22 -3.91 7.89
CA LEU A 321 26.12 -4.19 6.94
C LEU A 321 26.66 -4.51 5.54
N HIS A 322 27.69 -3.79 5.05
CA HIS A 322 28.39 -4.11 3.81
C HIS A 322 28.96 -5.54 3.84
N HIS A 323 29.67 -5.90 4.92
CA HIS A 323 30.20 -7.25 5.12
C HIS A 323 29.09 -8.32 5.06
N LEU A 324 27.98 -8.12 5.77
CA LEU A 324 26.86 -9.07 5.76
C LEU A 324 26.27 -9.27 4.35
N PHE A 325 26.14 -8.20 3.55
CA PHE A 325 25.71 -8.33 2.14
C PHE A 325 26.72 -9.09 1.28
N LYS A 326 28.03 -8.89 1.51
CA LYS A 326 29.08 -9.64 0.81
C LYS A 326 29.10 -11.10 1.20
N ALA A 327 28.90 -11.40 2.47
CA ALA A 327 28.81 -12.75 3.00
C ALA A 327 27.47 -13.45 2.70
N GLN A 328 26.50 -12.74 2.11
CA GLN A 328 25.13 -13.21 1.83
C GLN A 328 24.37 -13.68 3.08
N GLU A 329 24.64 -13.05 4.22
CA GLU A 329 23.95 -13.34 5.47
C GLU A 329 22.50 -12.85 5.45
N LEU A 330 21.59 -13.66 5.99
CA LEU A 330 20.15 -13.31 6.08
C LEU A 330 19.92 -12.05 6.92
N LEU A 331 20.76 -11.81 7.92
CA LEU A 331 20.70 -10.65 8.79
C LEU A 331 20.84 -9.33 8.00
N ALA A 332 21.60 -9.32 6.90
CA ALA A 332 21.69 -8.14 6.02
C ALA A 332 20.32 -7.74 5.46
N LEU A 333 19.54 -8.74 5.01
CA LEU A 333 18.22 -8.52 4.42
C LEU A 333 17.23 -8.01 5.46
N GLN A 334 17.36 -8.49 6.68
CA GLN A 334 16.53 -8.11 7.83
C GLN A 334 16.80 -6.66 8.25
N ILE A 335 18.06 -6.33 8.55
CA ILE A 335 18.49 -4.97 8.91
C ILE A 335 18.05 -3.97 7.85
N ALA A 336 18.35 -4.24 6.58
CA ALA A 336 18.02 -3.32 5.48
C ALA A 336 16.51 -3.16 5.25
N SER A 337 15.71 -4.21 5.49
CA SER A 337 14.24 -4.12 5.40
C SER A 337 13.66 -3.28 6.52
N ILE A 338 14.14 -3.47 7.76
CA ILE A 338 13.70 -2.67 8.91
C ILE A 338 14.10 -1.20 8.72
N HIS A 339 15.34 -0.93 8.33
CA HIS A 339 15.83 0.41 8.02
C HIS A 339 14.91 1.13 7.04
N ASN A 340 14.67 0.53 5.85
CA ASN A 340 13.87 1.18 4.83
C ASN A 340 12.40 1.38 5.27
N LEU A 341 11.82 0.43 5.97
CA LEU A 341 10.46 0.59 6.49
C LEU A 341 10.41 1.69 7.55
N ALA A 342 11.35 1.73 8.49
CA ALA A 342 11.45 2.78 9.50
C ALA A 342 11.61 4.17 8.86
N PHE A 343 12.44 4.27 7.80
CA PHE A 343 12.58 5.49 7.03
C PHE A 343 11.25 5.95 6.41
N TYR A 344 10.49 5.04 5.76
CA TYR A 344 9.21 5.39 5.14
C TYR A 344 8.16 5.84 6.17
N LEU A 345 8.10 5.16 7.33
CA LEU A 345 7.18 5.55 8.40
C LEU A 345 7.58 6.89 9.03
N ARG A 346 8.89 7.15 9.18
CA ARG A 346 9.40 8.45 9.63
C ARG A 346 9.06 9.54 8.62
N LEU A 347 9.26 9.31 7.32
CA LEU A 347 8.97 10.26 6.25
C LEU A 347 7.51 10.76 6.29
N VAL A 348 6.55 9.84 6.43
CA VAL A 348 5.13 10.23 6.52
C VAL A 348 4.79 10.84 7.89
N SER A 349 5.52 10.49 8.96
CA SER A 349 5.38 11.13 10.27
C SER A 349 5.84 12.58 10.25
N ASP A 350 7.01 12.84 9.66
CA ASP A 350 7.56 14.19 9.52
C ASP A 350 6.67 15.03 8.57
N ALA A 351 6.14 14.40 7.51
CA ALA A 351 5.15 15.06 6.66
C ALA A 351 3.92 15.54 7.44
N ARG A 352 3.36 14.71 8.36
CA ARG A 352 2.25 15.14 9.23
C ARG A 352 2.62 16.34 10.07
N GLU A 353 3.78 16.31 10.71
CA GLU A 353 4.25 17.42 11.55
C GLU A 353 4.39 18.73 10.75
N HIS A 354 4.95 18.68 9.55
CA HIS A 354 5.08 19.85 8.68
C HIS A 354 3.76 20.33 8.09
N ILE A 355 2.80 19.44 7.87
CA ILE A 355 1.41 19.83 7.49
C ILE A 355 0.77 20.60 8.66
N GLU A 356 0.87 20.09 9.88
CA GLU A 356 0.29 20.72 11.07
C GLU A 356 0.97 22.05 11.41
N ASN A 357 2.27 22.20 11.13
CA ASN A 357 3.04 23.43 11.30
C ASN A 357 2.82 24.46 10.15
N GLY A 358 2.22 24.05 9.02
CA GLY A 358 1.95 24.92 7.86
C GLY A 358 3.17 25.22 7.00
N ASP A 359 4.23 24.41 7.06
CA ASP A 359 5.46 24.58 6.27
C ASP A 359 5.78 23.36 5.37
N PHE A 360 4.80 22.48 5.16
CA PHE A 360 4.96 21.23 4.43
C PHE A 360 5.55 21.41 3.02
N VAL A 361 5.05 22.35 2.23
CA VAL A 361 5.50 22.56 0.85
C VAL A 361 6.99 22.94 0.80
N VAL A 362 7.43 23.81 1.72
CA VAL A 362 8.84 24.25 1.80
C VAL A 362 9.74 23.10 2.24
N TRP A 363 9.35 22.37 3.28
CA TRP A 363 10.06 21.20 3.77
C TRP A 363 10.14 20.10 2.69
N LYS A 364 9.01 19.75 2.05
CA LYS A 364 8.93 18.75 0.98
C LYS A 364 9.94 19.04 -0.13
N LYS A 365 10.01 20.28 -0.62
CA LYS A 365 10.90 20.66 -1.70
C LYS A 365 12.37 20.37 -1.36
N LYS A 366 12.80 20.73 -0.15
CA LYS A 366 14.16 20.45 0.33
C LYS A 366 14.42 18.95 0.44
N VAL A 367 13.50 18.21 1.01
CA VAL A 367 13.63 16.73 1.19
C VAL A 367 13.73 16.04 -0.17
N ILE A 368 12.88 16.37 -1.14
CA ILE A 368 12.92 15.77 -2.48
C ILE A 368 14.27 16.01 -3.18
N GLU A 369 14.84 17.21 -3.04
CA GLU A 369 16.17 17.53 -3.59
C GLU A 369 17.26 16.64 -2.98
N ASP A 370 17.24 16.47 -1.65
CA ASP A 370 18.22 15.63 -0.94
C ASP A 370 18.03 14.14 -1.26
N LEU A 371 16.79 13.64 -1.31
CA LEU A 371 16.47 12.25 -1.65
C LEU A 371 16.94 11.82 -3.06
N GLY A 372 17.12 12.76 -3.97
CA GLY A 372 17.64 12.52 -5.32
C GLY A 372 19.11 12.15 -5.39
N ARG A 373 19.87 12.34 -4.30
CA ARG A 373 21.32 12.12 -4.25
C ARG A 373 21.65 10.62 -4.15
N ARG A 374 22.81 10.26 -4.69
CA ARG A 374 23.43 8.93 -4.50
C ARG A 374 24.66 9.10 -3.60
N LEU A 375 24.57 8.49 -2.44
CA LEU A 375 25.66 8.50 -1.45
C LEU A 375 26.72 7.45 -1.73
#